data_be52bcef46bfbf2f48764d1a1860d40e
#
_entry.id   be52bcef46bfbf2f48764d1a1860d40e
#
_cell.length_a   1.000
_cell.length_b   1.000
_cell.length_c   1.000
_cell.angle_alpha   90.00
_cell.angle_beta   90.00
_cell.angle_gamma   90.00
#
_symmetry.space_group_name_H-M   'P 1'
#
loop_
_entity.id
_entity.type
_entity.pdbx_description
1 polymer ?
#
loop_
_entity_poly.entity_id
_entity_poly.type
_entity_poly.pdbx_seq_one_letter_code
_entity_poly.pdbx_strand_id
1 'polypeptide(L)'
;MSPLLYCYDPVEGVPEGVEVRDAAEILPREAVFLNEERGSYAPFSDVFRYTMLRDTDLYWVDADVYAVKPFEFDGDYFLARIAPRVGIGVLSLPRSSPSLTALLQAAASPRVDLPWLQRTRAAFDAHAREDGTVPIEKLPYKALGPIALHWLLRHHGEIEHVLPEETHYPLSPRHILRPRPKAERLVAEADPMSVHLYGSVQHKLLRDAGQTEIDPASYLGALLQKDGFGLGLYS
;
A
#
# COMPACT_ATOMS: atom_id res chain seq x y z
N MET A 1 -20.78 0.31 -1.58
CA MET A 1 -20.05 -0.66 -2.45
C MET A 1 -19.49 -1.73 -1.55
N SER A 2 -19.64 -3.03 -1.90
CA SER A 2 -19.02 -4.12 -1.14
C SER A 2 -17.53 -4.17 -1.41
N PRO A 3 -16.68 -4.51 -0.42
CA PRO A 3 -15.25 -4.69 -0.65
C PRO A 3 -15.00 -5.88 -1.57
N LEU A 4 -14.02 -5.74 -2.47
CA LEU A 4 -13.57 -6.77 -3.39
C LEU A 4 -12.18 -7.24 -2.97
N LEU A 5 -11.96 -8.55 -2.97
CA LEU A 5 -10.66 -9.17 -2.73
C LEU A 5 -10.20 -9.90 -4.00
N TYR A 6 -9.17 -9.38 -4.65
CA TYR A 6 -8.58 -10.01 -5.82
C TYR A 6 -7.51 -11.02 -5.41
N CYS A 7 -7.67 -12.27 -5.83
CA CYS A 7 -6.76 -13.37 -5.50
C CYS A 7 -6.43 -14.19 -6.74
N TYR A 8 -5.19 -14.69 -6.85
CA TYR A 8 -4.81 -15.67 -7.87
C TYR A 8 -5.08 -17.10 -7.44
N ASP A 9 -5.15 -17.34 -6.14
CA ASP A 9 -5.39 -18.65 -5.54
C ASP A 9 -6.56 -18.57 -4.55
N PRO A 10 -7.25 -19.67 -4.26
CA PRO A 10 -8.27 -19.70 -3.23
C PRO A 10 -7.75 -19.21 -1.88
N VAL A 11 -8.52 -18.37 -1.21
CA VAL A 11 -8.20 -17.81 0.11
C VAL A 11 -9.24 -18.27 1.12
N GLU A 12 -8.80 -18.79 2.25
CA GLU A 12 -9.65 -19.18 3.37
C GLU A 12 -9.88 -18.00 4.32
N GLY A 13 -10.96 -18.06 5.10
CA GLY A 13 -11.24 -17.07 6.14
C GLY A 13 -11.65 -15.70 5.61
N VAL A 14 -12.15 -15.61 4.38
CA VAL A 14 -12.67 -14.36 3.81
C VAL A 14 -13.88 -13.91 4.63
N PRO A 15 -13.91 -12.66 5.14
CA PRO A 15 -15.02 -12.14 5.91
C PRO A 15 -16.33 -12.13 5.11
N GLU A 16 -17.46 -12.29 5.81
CA GLU A 16 -18.78 -12.15 5.19
C GLU A 16 -18.95 -10.75 4.56
N GLY A 17 -19.53 -10.69 3.38
CA GLY A 17 -19.74 -9.44 2.64
C GLY A 17 -18.56 -8.99 1.77
N VAL A 18 -17.44 -9.71 1.79
CA VAL A 18 -16.32 -9.49 0.86
C VAL A 18 -16.51 -10.39 -0.37
N GLU A 19 -16.54 -9.79 -1.56
CA GLU A 19 -16.59 -10.51 -2.83
C GLU A 19 -15.18 -10.89 -3.29
N VAL A 20 -14.92 -12.17 -3.49
CA VAL A 20 -13.63 -12.64 -4.04
C VAL A 20 -13.69 -12.67 -5.56
N ARG A 21 -12.69 -12.14 -6.21
CA ARG A 21 -12.51 -12.10 -7.67
C ARG A 21 -11.18 -12.66 -8.10
N ASP A 22 -11.13 -13.16 -9.32
CA ASP A 22 -9.87 -13.60 -9.93
C ASP A 22 -8.98 -12.38 -10.23
N ALA A 23 -7.78 -12.35 -9.67
CA ALA A 23 -6.81 -11.30 -9.93
C ALA A 23 -6.35 -11.26 -11.40
N ALA A 24 -6.54 -12.35 -12.14
CA ALA A 24 -6.27 -12.40 -13.59
C ALA A 24 -7.20 -11.49 -14.41
N GLU A 25 -8.32 -11.02 -13.86
CA GLU A 25 -9.16 -9.99 -14.47
C GLU A 25 -8.43 -8.64 -14.63
N ILE A 26 -7.44 -8.37 -13.78
CA ILE A 26 -6.64 -7.14 -13.78
C ILE A 26 -5.27 -7.37 -14.43
N LEU A 27 -4.53 -8.38 -13.97
CA LEU A 27 -3.24 -8.78 -14.52
C LEU A 27 -3.17 -10.31 -14.65
N PRO A 28 -2.68 -10.86 -15.77
CA PRO A 28 -2.54 -12.30 -15.90
C PRO A 28 -1.53 -12.85 -14.89
N ARG A 29 -1.71 -14.11 -14.46
CA ARG A 29 -0.83 -14.77 -13.47
C ARG A 29 0.66 -14.75 -13.87
N GLU A 30 0.94 -14.81 -15.15
CA GLU A 30 2.29 -14.80 -15.71
C GLU A 30 3.00 -13.44 -15.51
N ALA A 31 2.25 -12.38 -15.22
CA ALA A 31 2.79 -11.07 -14.90
C ALA A 31 3.25 -10.95 -13.43
N VAL A 32 2.96 -11.95 -12.58
CA VAL A 32 3.38 -11.95 -11.18
C VAL A 32 4.90 -12.08 -11.10
N PHE A 33 5.55 -11.16 -10.42
CA PHE A 33 6.99 -11.20 -10.18
C PHE A 33 7.32 -10.98 -8.70
N LEU A 34 8.41 -11.59 -8.28
CA LEU A 34 9.01 -11.40 -6.97
C LEU A 34 10.19 -10.44 -7.09
N ASN A 35 10.20 -9.36 -6.30
CA ASN A 35 11.34 -8.47 -6.26
C ASN A 35 12.55 -9.17 -5.65
N GLU A 36 13.67 -9.25 -6.38
CA GLU A 36 14.86 -10.00 -5.98
C GLU A 36 15.60 -9.36 -4.79
N GLU A 37 15.55 -8.01 -4.64
CA GLU A 37 16.22 -7.31 -3.54
C GLU A 37 15.66 -7.70 -2.17
N ARG A 38 14.34 -7.93 -2.09
CA ARG A 38 13.64 -8.13 -0.80
C ARG A 38 12.88 -9.46 -0.70
N GLY A 39 12.83 -10.25 -1.77
CA GLY A 39 11.99 -11.43 -1.80
C GLY A 39 10.52 -11.11 -1.52
N SER A 40 9.98 -10.06 -2.15
CA SER A 40 8.65 -9.52 -1.83
C SER A 40 7.82 -9.26 -3.08
N TYR A 41 6.52 -9.51 -2.99
CA TYR A 41 5.53 -9.18 -4.02
C TYR A 41 5.02 -7.73 -3.96
N ALA A 42 5.47 -6.91 -3.00
CA ALA A 42 4.96 -5.54 -2.86
C ALA A 42 5.15 -4.69 -4.13
N PRO A 43 6.29 -4.73 -4.87
CA PRO A 43 6.40 -4.03 -6.15
C PRO A 43 5.45 -4.55 -7.23
N PHE A 44 5.12 -5.84 -7.23
CA PHE A 44 4.05 -6.37 -8.08
C PHE A 44 2.69 -5.79 -7.67
N SER A 45 2.39 -5.74 -6.38
CA SER A 45 1.16 -5.10 -5.87
C SER A 45 1.06 -3.62 -6.26
N ASP A 46 2.19 -2.89 -6.37
CA ASP A 46 2.19 -1.52 -6.89
C ASP A 46 1.74 -1.48 -8.35
N VAL A 47 2.26 -2.37 -9.21
CA VAL A 47 1.82 -2.47 -10.61
C VAL A 47 0.36 -2.88 -10.72
N PHE A 48 -0.07 -3.85 -9.91
CA PHE A 48 -1.45 -4.33 -9.88
C PHE A 48 -2.43 -3.22 -9.55
N ARG A 49 -2.18 -2.45 -8.47
CA ARG A 49 -3.07 -1.34 -8.06
C ARG A 49 -3.17 -0.25 -9.12
N TYR A 50 -2.06 0.09 -9.79
CA TYR A 50 -2.08 1.10 -10.86
C TYR A 50 -2.85 0.60 -12.09
N THR A 51 -2.69 -0.67 -12.45
CA THR A 51 -3.46 -1.29 -13.55
C THR A 51 -4.94 -1.31 -13.22
N MET A 52 -5.31 -1.71 -12.01
CA MET A 52 -6.69 -1.70 -11.53
C MET A 52 -7.30 -0.28 -11.61
N LEU A 53 -6.59 0.76 -11.15
CA LEU A 53 -7.07 2.15 -11.22
C LEU A 53 -7.27 2.63 -12.66
N ARG A 54 -6.46 2.17 -13.62
CA ARG A 54 -6.63 2.49 -15.05
C ARG A 54 -7.87 1.81 -15.64
N ASP A 55 -8.10 0.53 -15.29
CA ASP A 55 -9.01 -0.34 -16.02
C ASP A 55 -10.40 -0.45 -15.36
N THR A 56 -10.54 0.02 -14.11
CA THR A 56 -11.78 -0.08 -13.34
C THR A 56 -12.14 1.28 -12.69
N ASP A 57 -13.37 1.37 -12.14
CA ASP A 57 -13.80 2.51 -11.32
C ASP A 57 -13.59 2.24 -9.80
N LEU A 58 -12.72 1.31 -9.47
CA LEU A 58 -12.40 0.94 -8.10
C LEU A 58 -11.31 1.85 -7.52
N TYR A 59 -11.25 1.95 -6.20
CA TYR A 59 -10.11 2.48 -5.48
C TYR A 59 -9.42 1.36 -4.70
N TRP A 60 -8.13 1.50 -4.49
CA TRP A 60 -7.31 0.52 -3.78
C TRP A 60 -7.34 0.78 -2.28
N VAL A 61 -7.38 -0.33 -1.51
CA VAL A 61 -7.18 -0.32 -0.07
C VAL A 61 -6.25 -1.49 0.29
N ASP A 62 -5.16 -1.20 0.99
CA ASP A 62 -4.27 -2.26 1.52
C ASP A 62 -5.00 -3.09 2.59
N ALA A 63 -4.69 -4.37 2.68
CA ALA A 63 -5.33 -5.30 3.61
C ALA A 63 -5.06 -4.97 5.10
N ASP A 64 -4.09 -4.11 5.39
CA ASP A 64 -3.76 -3.61 6.73
C ASP A 64 -4.29 -2.19 6.99
N VAL A 65 -5.32 -1.78 6.29
CA VAL A 65 -6.07 -0.53 6.53
C VAL A 65 -7.37 -0.84 7.26
N TYR A 66 -7.53 -0.29 8.44
CA TYR A 66 -8.76 -0.39 9.23
C TYR A 66 -9.69 0.79 8.93
N ALA A 67 -10.85 0.54 8.35
CA ALA A 67 -11.86 1.58 8.08
C ALA A 67 -12.53 2.02 9.39
N VAL A 68 -12.45 3.32 9.70
CA VAL A 68 -13.11 3.93 10.86
C VAL A 68 -14.49 4.45 10.48
N LYS A 69 -14.61 4.92 9.24
CA LYS A 69 -15.83 5.44 8.63
C LYS A 69 -16.02 4.88 7.23
N PRO A 70 -17.23 4.95 6.66
CA PRO A 70 -17.40 4.73 5.22
C PRO A 70 -16.46 5.63 4.41
N PHE A 71 -15.88 5.08 3.35
CA PHE A 71 -15.05 5.88 2.44
C PHE A 71 -15.96 6.69 1.52
N GLU A 72 -16.18 7.94 1.89
CA GLU A 72 -16.95 8.93 1.13
C GLU A 72 -15.99 10.06 0.76
N PHE A 73 -15.80 10.28 -0.53
CA PHE A 73 -14.94 11.34 -1.06
C PHE A 73 -15.50 11.89 -2.37
N ASP A 74 -15.28 13.18 -2.56
CA ASP A 74 -15.66 13.86 -3.78
C ASP A 74 -14.48 13.88 -4.76
N GLY A 75 -14.76 13.58 -6.02
CA GLY A 75 -13.76 13.59 -7.09
C GLY A 75 -13.00 12.29 -7.25
N ASP A 76 -11.94 12.34 -8.06
CA ASP A 76 -11.23 11.14 -8.52
C ASP A 76 -9.94 10.85 -7.74
N TYR A 77 -9.50 11.81 -6.90
CA TYR A 77 -8.29 11.67 -6.07
C TYR A 77 -8.67 11.29 -4.64
N PHE A 78 -8.21 10.13 -4.20
CA PHE A 78 -8.39 9.70 -2.82
C PHE A 78 -7.12 9.05 -2.30
N LEU A 79 -6.25 9.85 -1.72
CA LEU A 79 -4.96 9.46 -1.16
C LEU A 79 -4.51 10.53 -0.16
N ALA A 80 -3.70 10.15 0.83
CA ALA A 80 -3.26 11.08 1.86
C ALA A 80 -1.72 11.11 1.99
N ARG A 81 -1.23 12.16 2.63
CA ARG A 81 0.18 12.26 3.01
C ARG A 81 0.54 11.18 4.03
N ILE A 82 1.79 10.75 3.98
CA ILE A 82 2.49 10.05 5.05
C ILE A 82 3.91 10.61 5.07
N ALA A 83 4.16 11.55 5.98
CA ALA A 83 5.38 12.37 5.96
C ALA A 83 6.66 11.52 5.85
N PRO A 84 7.60 11.89 4.97
CA PRO A 84 7.63 13.07 4.08
C PRO A 84 7.06 12.81 2.66
N ARG A 85 6.26 11.77 2.45
CA ARG A 85 5.76 11.31 1.14
C ARG A 85 4.25 11.25 1.08
N VAL A 86 3.76 10.55 0.08
CA VAL A 86 2.36 10.18 -0.09
C VAL A 86 2.22 8.69 0.21
N GLY A 87 1.16 8.32 0.92
CA GLY A 87 0.80 6.93 1.16
C GLY A 87 0.12 6.31 -0.06
N ILE A 88 0.21 4.99 -0.16
CA ILE A 88 -0.42 4.21 -1.23
C ILE A 88 -1.36 3.13 -0.67
N GLY A 89 -1.53 3.09 0.65
CA GLY A 89 -2.40 2.10 1.32
C GLY A 89 -3.89 2.35 1.09
N VAL A 90 -4.28 3.61 0.83
CA VAL A 90 -5.57 3.98 0.24
C VAL A 90 -5.26 4.86 -0.96
N LEU A 91 -5.76 4.47 -2.14
CA LEU A 91 -5.38 5.13 -3.37
C LEU A 91 -6.51 5.13 -4.40
N SER A 92 -6.86 6.33 -4.87
CA SER A 92 -7.56 6.57 -6.13
C SER A 92 -6.88 7.69 -6.89
N LEU A 93 -6.76 7.53 -8.18
CA LEU A 93 -6.30 8.54 -9.15
C LEU A 93 -7.21 8.47 -10.37
N PRO A 94 -7.54 9.61 -11.00
CA PRO A 94 -8.31 9.57 -12.24
C PRO A 94 -7.56 8.82 -13.34
N ARG A 95 -8.28 8.15 -14.22
CA ARG A 95 -7.68 7.48 -15.39
C ARG A 95 -6.87 8.41 -16.27
N SER A 96 -7.22 9.70 -16.27
CA SER A 96 -6.52 10.76 -16.98
C SER A 96 -5.27 11.28 -16.27
N SER A 97 -4.94 10.78 -15.06
CA SER A 97 -3.78 11.23 -14.30
C SER A 97 -2.48 10.99 -15.06
N PRO A 98 -1.69 12.04 -15.35
CA PRO A 98 -0.37 11.88 -15.93
C PRO A 98 0.58 11.12 -15.02
N SER A 99 0.43 11.19 -13.69
CA SER A 99 1.21 10.39 -12.74
C SER A 99 0.88 8.91 -12.85
N LEU A 100 -0.39 8.54 -12.97
CA LEU A 100 -0.80 7.14 -13.18
C LEU A 100 -0.24 6.60 -14.49
N THR A 101 -0.35 7.38 -15.57
CA THR A 101 0.21 7.03 -16.88
C THR A 101 1.72 6.79 -16.81
N ALA A 102 2.46 7.71 -16.16
CA ALA A 102 3.91 7.59 -16.03
C ALA A 102 4.34 6.38 -15.17
N LEU A 103 3.61 6.04 -14.10
CA LEU A 103 3.85 4.84 -13.30
C LEU A 103 3.69 3.56 -14.12
N LEU A 104 2.62 3.48 -14.89
CA LEU A 104 2.37 2.32 -15.77
C LEU A 104 3.40 2.21 -16.89
N GLN A 105 3.84 3.33 -17.48
CA GLN A 105 4.93 3.34 -18.45
C GLN A 105 6.26 2.88 -17.83
N ALA A 106 6.59 3.34 -16.62
CA ALA A 106 7.78 2.92 -15.90
C ALA A 106 7.75 1.42 -15.54
N ALA A 107 6.57 0.87 -15.25
CA ALA A 107 6.38 -0.56 -15.01
C ALA A 107 6.50 -1.39 -16.30
N ALA A 108 5.96 -0.89 -17.42
CA ALA A 108 6.00 -1.59 -18.71
C ALA A 108 7.40 -1.60 -19.35
N SER A 109 8.22 -0.59 -19.05
CA SER A 109 9.60 -0.49 -19.55
C SER A 109 10.52 0.00 -18.41
N PRO A 110 10.85 -0.86 -17.44
CA PRO A 110 11.63 -0.45 -16.29
C PRO A 110 13.04 -0.03 -16.68
N ARG A 111 13.51 1.08 -16.13
CA ARG A 111 14.79 1.69 -16.44
C ARG A 111 15.57 2.11 -15.20
N VAL A 112 16.90 2.14 -15.28
CA VAL A 112 17.77 2.61 -14.19
C VAL A 112 17.81 4.12 -14.05
N ASP A 113 17.49 4.86 -15.11
CA ASP A 113 17.56 6.33 -15.18
C ASP A 113 16.27 7.05 -14.77
N LEU A 114 15.37 6.37 -14.05
CA LEU A 114 14.16 6.98 -13.51
C LEU A 114 14.51 8.18 -12.60
N PRO A 115 13.92 9.36 -12.81
CA PRO A 115 14.32 10.60 -12.12
C PRO A 115 14.27 10.50 -10.60
N TRP A 116 13.36 9.71 -10.04
CA TRP A 116 13.23 9.53 -8.58
C TRP A 116 14.19 8.50 -7.99
N LEU A 117 15.00 7.80 -8.83
CA LEU A 117 15.97 6.78 -8.41
C LEU A 117 17.43 7.26 -8.48
N GLN A 118 17.70 8.52 -8.77
CA GLN A 118 19.06 9.03 -9.02
C GLN A 118 20.10 8.66 -7.94
N ARG A 119 19.67 8.57 -6.66
CA ARG A 119 20.57 8.22 -5.54
C ARG A 119 20.94 6.75 -5.48
N THR A 120 20.19 5.89 -6.14
CA THR A 120 20.36 4.43 -6.11
C THR A 120 20.83 3.87 -7.44
N ARG A 121 21.00 4.72 -8.46
CA ARG A 121 21.31 4.35 -9.83
C ARG A 121 22.51 3.40 -9.93
N ALA A 122 23.62 3.73 -9.27
CA ALA A 122 24.85 2.93 -9.37
C ALA A 122 24.68 1.46 -8.96
N ALA A 123 23.79 1.16 -8.02
CA ALA A 123 23.51 -0.19 -7.57
C ALA A 123 22.78 -1.05 -8.64
N PHE A 124 22.14 -0.39 -9.61
CA PHE A 124 21.31 -1.04 -10.63
C PHE A 124 21.89 -1.00 -12.04
N ASP A 125 22.90 -0.16 -12.27
CA ASP A 125 23.60 -0.10 -13.56
C ASP A 125 24.17 -1.47 -13.95
N ALA A 126 24.54 -2.31 -12.99
CA ALA A 126 25.01 -3.68 -13.23
C ALA A 126 23.95 -4.63 -13.84
N HIS A 127 22.67 -4.29 -13.72
CA HIS A 127 21.55 -5.06 -14.26
C HIS A 127 20.95 -4.44 -15.53
N ALA A 128 21.46 -3.27 -15.94
CA ALA A 128 20.99 -2.60 -17.14
C ALA A 128 21.39 -3.35 -18.40
N ARG A 129 20.44 -3.47 -19.33
CA ARG A 129 20.69 -3.87 -20.70
C ARG A 129 21.33 -2.71 -21.47
N GLU A 130 21.81 -2.98 -22.69
CA GLU A 130 22.45 -1.95 -23.55
C GLU A 130 21.50 -0.75 -23.82
N ASP A 131 20.19 -0.99 -23.89
CA ASP A 131 19.18 0.04 -24.10
C ASP A 131 18.79 0.80 -22.80
N GLY A 132 19.41 0.48 -21.66
CA GLY A 132 19.15 1.05 -20.35
C GLY A 132 17.92 0.51 -19.63
N THR A 133 17.25 -0.51 -20.19
CA THR A 133 16.16 -1.22 -19.50
C THR A 133 16.71 -2.23 -18.49
N VAL A 134 15.87 -2.58 -17.50
CA VAL A 134 16.20 -3.64 -16.52
C VAL A 134 15.00 -4.57 -16.38
N PRO A 135 15.21 -5.84 -16.01
CA PRO A 135 14.11 -6.70 -15.59
C PRO A 135 13.37 -6.07 -14.41
N ILE A 136 12.03 -6.12 -14.42
CA ILE A 136 11.21 -5.45 -13.41
C ILE A 136 11.46 -6.00 -12.00
N GLU A 137 11.74 -7.30 -11.88
CA GLU A 137 12.08 -7.98 -10.62
C GLU A 137 13.40 -7.48 -9.99
N LYS A 138 14.26 -6.83 -10.79
CA LYS A 138 15.54 -6.26 -10.35
C LYS A 138 15.50 -4.78 -10.06
N LEU A 139 14.35 -4.12 -10.27
CA LEU A 139 14.19 -2.74 -9.80
C LEU A 139 14.35 -2.65 -8.28
N PRO A 140 14.82 -1.50 -7.76
CA PRO A 140 14.80 -1.23 -6.33
C PRO A 140 13.41 -1.48 -5.74
N TYR A 141 13.34 -2.09 -4.58
CA TYR A 141 12.09 -2.48 -3.90
C TYR A 141 11.01 -1.37 -3.87
N LYS A 142 11.40 -0.11 -3.80
CA LYS A 142 10.46 1.03 -3.74
C LYS A 142 10.39 1.85 -5.04
N ALA A 143 10.92 1.31 -6.13
CA ALA A 143 11.06 2.05 -7.37
C ALA A 143 9.74 2.53 -7.97
N LEU A 144 8.69 1.71 -7.88
CA LEU A 144 7.36 1.98 -8.44
C LEU A 144 6.33 2.39 -7.36
N GLY A 145 6.70 2.33 -6.09
CA GLY A 145 5.81 2.60 -4.96
C GLY A 145 5.76 4.08 -4.54
N PRO A 146 5.71 4.35 -3.21
CA PRO A 146 5.49 5.70 -2.66
C PRO A 146 6.50 6.75 -3.11
N ILE A 147 7.73 6.34 -3.47
CA ILE A 147 8.78 7.27 -3.93
C ILE A 147 8.44 7.80 -5.32
N ALA A 148 8.08 6.88 -6.23
CA ALA A 148 7.69 7.23 -7.60
C ALA A 148 6.42 8.08 -7.61
N LEU A 149 5.37 7.61 -6.92
CA LEU A 149 4.10 8.33 -6.86
C LEU A 149 4.28 9.75 -6.32
N HIS A 150 4.99 9.92 -5.19
CA HIS A 150 5.22 11.25 -4.61
C HIS A 150 5.97 12.17 -5.57
N TRP A 151 7.02 11.67 -6.25
CA TRP A 151 7.78 12.47 -7.20
C TRP A 151 6.92 12.88 -8.40
N LEU A 152 6.17 11.95 -8.97
CA LEU A 152 5.31 12.18 -10.14
C LEU A 152 4.16 13.14 -9.84
N LEU A 153 3.47 12.99 -8.71
CA LEU A 153 2.41 13.92 -8.29
C LEU A 153 2.94 15.35 -8.16
N ARG A 154 4.16 15.52 -7.66
CA ARG A 154 4.81 16.84 -7.62
C ARG A 154 5.18 17.35 -9.02
N HIS A 155 5.71 16.46 -9.87
CA HIS A 155 6.15 16.81 -11.21
C HIS A 155 5.00 17.25 -12.13
N HIS A 156 3.85 16.60 -11.97
CA HIS A 156 2.65 16.86 -12.77
C HIS A 156 1.68 17.86 -12.11
N GLY A 157 1.99 18.42 -10.95
CA GLY A 157 1.12 19.38 -10.26
C GLY A 157 -0.08 18.72 -9.56
N GLU A 158 -0.14 17.39 -9.47
CA GLU A 158 -1.26 16.66 -8.85
C GLU A 158 -1.13 16.58 -7.31
N ILE A 159 -0.02 17.05 -6.73
CA ILE A 159 0.25 16.98 -5.28
C ILE A 159 -0.75 17.80 -4.45
N GLU A 160 -1.42 18.76 -5.05
CA GLU A 160 -2.43 19.59 -4.39
C GLU A 160 -3.72 18.82 -4.05
N HIS A 161 -3.98 17.69 -4.72
CA HIS A 161 -5.12 16.81 -4.46
C HIS A 161 -4.87 15.84 -3.30
N VAL A 162 -3.64 15.79 -2.76
CA VAL A 162 -3.28 14.88 -1.68
C VAL A 162 -3.83 15.38 -0.35
N LEU A 163 -4.68 14.55 0.28
CA LEU A 163 -5.32 14.82 1.55
C LEU A 163 -4.31 14.93 2.71
N PRO A 164 -4.70 15.56 3.82
CA PRO A 164 -3.89 15.58 5.05
C PRO A 164 -3.54 14.18 5.54
N GLU A 165 -2.42 14.04 6.27
CA GLU A 165 -1.92 12.77 6.80
C GLU A 165 -2.95 12.11 7.74
N GLU A 166 -3.63 12.92 8.52
CA GLU A 166 -4.63 12.50 9.51
C GLU A 166 -5.80 11.73 8.89
N THR A 167 -6.06 11.90 7.59
CA THR A 167 -7.18 11.22 6.90
C THR A 167 -7.06 9.70 6.94
N HIS A 168 -5.84 9.15 6.76
CA HIS A 168 -5.58 7.70 6.70
C HIS A 168 -4.44 7.23 7.61
N TYR A 169 -3.59 8.15 8.08
CA TYR A 169 -2.37 7.82 8.82
C TYR A 169 -2.27 8.57 10.16
N PRO A 170 -3.34 8.61 11.00
CA PRO A 170 -3.33 9.35 12.28
C PRO A 170 -2.36 8.77 13.30
N LEU A 171 -1.94 7.53 13.09
CA LEU A 171 -1.03 6.83 13.99
C LEU A 171 0.29 6.49 13.28
N SER A 172 1.40 6.59 14.01
CA SER A 172 2.67 6.02 13.56
C SER A 172 2.74 4.52 13.91
N PRO A 173 3.60 3.71 13.25
CA PRO A 173 3.71 2.27 13.51
C PRO A 173 3.88 1.91 14.98
N ARG A 174 4.62 2.73 15.74
CA ARG A 174 4.84 2.49 17.19
C ARG A 174 3.60 2.64 18.06
N HIS A 175 2.54 3.28 17.60
CA HIS A 175 1.31 3.44 18.38
C HIS A 175 0.43 2.19 18.34
N ILE A 176 0.59 1.36 17.31
CA ILE A 176 -0.29 0.23 17.02
C ILE A 176 -0.19 -0.88 18.08
N LEU A 177 1.04 -1.24 18.50
CA LEU A 177 1.28 -2.27 19.52
C LEU A 177 1.46 -1.70 20.94
N ARG A 178 1.25 -0.40 21.14
CA ARG A 178 1.33 0.23 22.47
C ARG A 178 -0.04 0.32 23.14
N PRO A 179 -0.07 0.53 24.47
CA PRO A 179 -1.32 0.73 25.21
C PRO A 179 -2.25 1.74 24.54
N ARG A 180 -3.49 1.32 24.32
CA ARG A 180 -4.50 1.99 23.48
C ARG A 180 -4.84 3.44 23.84
N PRO A 181 -4.81 3.94 25.13
CA PRO A 181 -5.38 5.25 25.44
C PRO A 181 -4.79 6.41 24.66
N LYS A 182 -3.48 6.35 24.34
CA LYS A 182 -2.83 7.38 23.53
C LYS A 182 -3.26 7.30 22.05
N ALA A 183 -3.32 6.09 21.50
CA ALA A 183 -3.72 5.89 20.11
C ALA A 183 -5.20 6.27 19.91
N GLU A 184 -6.08 5.84 20.82
CA GLU A 184 -7.51 6.21 20.81
C GLU A 184 -7.73 7.73 20.84
N ARG A 185 -6.97 8.45 21.67
CA ARG A 185 -7.04 9.91 21.72
C ARG A 185 -6.60 10.53 20.40
N LEU A 186 -5.49 10.08 19.83
CA LEU A 186 -4.99 10.58 18.53
C LEU A 186 -5.99 10.33 17.40
N VAL A 187 -6.61 9.16 17.37
CA VAL A 187 -7.66 8.83 16.41
C VAL A 187 -8.90 9.70 16.61
N ALA A 188 -9.34 9.91 17.86
CA ALA A 188 -10.49 10.75 18.17
C ALA A 188 -10.23 12.23 17.79
N GLU A 189 -9.01 12.75 18.03
CA GLU A 189 -8.62 14.13 17.67
C GLU A 189 -8.52 14.31 16.16
N ALA A 190 -8.01 13.29 15.43
CA ALA A 190 -7.85 13.32 13.98
C ALA A 190 -9.15 13.11 13.21
N ASP A 191 -10.12 12.41 13.79
CA ASP A 191 -11.37 12.01 13.15
C ASP A 191 -11.22 11.38 11.75
N PRO A 192 -10.32 10.38 11.59
CA PRO A 192 -9.89 9.87 10.29
C PRO A 192 -10.97 9.05 9.58
N MET A 193 -10.78 8.83 8.28
CA MET A 193 -11.55 7.83 7.53
C MET A 193 -11.03 6.42 7.78
N SER A 194 -9.72 6.27 7.95
CA SER A 194 -9.10 4.97 8.25
C SER A 194 -7.83 5.10 9.08
N VAL A 195 -7.38 3.98 9.62
CA VAL A 195 -6.10 3.84 10.31
C VAL A 195 -5.29 2.76 9.59
N HIS A 196 -4.13 3.14 9.07
CA HIS A 196 -3.16 2.18 8.55
C HIS A 196 -2.48 1.45 9.70
N LEU A 197 -2.51 0.12 9.71
CA LEU A 197 -2.01 -0.70 10.81
C LEU A 197 -0.54 -1.09 10.66
N TYR A 198 0.07 -0.84 9.49
CA TYR A 198 1.48 -1.15 9.20
C TYR A 198 1.83 -2.63 9.43
N GLY A 199 1.03 -3.55 8.89
CA GLY A 199 1.09 -4.98 9.15
C GLY A 199 2.50 -5.57 9.07
N SER A 200 3.26 -5.27 8.01
CA SER A 200 4.63 -5.77 7.84
C SER A 200 5.59 -5.29 8.94
N VAL A 201 5.40 -4.06 9.45
CA VAL A 201 6.20 -3.50 10.55
C VAL A 201 5.82 -4.18 11.87
N GLN A 202 4.51 -4.35 12.10
CA GLN A 202 4.02 -5.00 13.32
C GLN A 202 4.46 -6.46 13.38
N HIS A 203 4.33 -7.19 12.29
CA HIS A 203 4.80 -8.58 12.18
C HIS A 203 6.31 -8.72 12.51
N LYS A 204 7.11 -7.80 11.97
CA LYS A 204 8.54 -7.76 12.28
C LYS A 204 8.79 -7.50 13.76
N LEU A 205 8.14 -6.50 14.35
CA LEU A 205 8.32 -6.14 15.77
C LEU A 205 7.94 -7.27 16.70
N LEU A 206 6.80 -7.93 16.46
CA LEU A 206 6.33 -9.06 17.26
C LEU A 206 7.27 -10.26 17.17
N ARG A 207 7.70 -10.60 15.95
CA ARG A 207 8.68 -11.68 15.72
C ARG A 207 10.03 -11.40 16.38
N ASP A 208 10.57 -10.19 16.22
CA ASP A 208 11.86 -9.81 16.82
C ASP A 208 11.78 -9.82 18.37
N ALA A 209 10.59 -9.61 18.94
CA ALA A 209 10.32 -9.71 20.38
C ALA A 209 10.01 -11.15 20.86
N GLY A 210 9.96 -12.14 19.96
CA GLY A 210 9.57 -13.51 20.28
C GLY A 210 8.12 -13.66 20.77
N GLN A 211 7.25 -12.70 20.41
CA GLN A 211 5.84 -12.73 20.79
C GLN A 211 5.06 -13.60 19.82
N THR A 212 4.16 -14.41 20.34
CA THR A 212 3.22 -15.27 19.60
C THR A 212 1.80 -14.75 19.65
N GLU A 213 1.54 -13.75 20.47
CA GLU A 213 0.23 -13.13 20.65
C GLU A 213 0.35 -11.60 20.68
N ILE A 214 -0.73 -10.94 20.27
CA ILE A 214 -0.87 -9.49 20.34
C ILE A 214 -1.40 -9.13 21.73
N ASP A 215 -0.76 -8.17 22.40
CA ASP A 215 -1.21 -7.67 23.70
C ASP A 215 -2.66 -7.11 23.59
N PRO A 216 -3.63 -7.68 24.33
CA PRO A 216 -5.01 -7.21 24.32
C PRO A 216 -5.17 -5.75 24.79
N ALA A 217 -4.24 -5.22 25.57
CA ALA A 217 -4.22 -3.83 25.99
C ALA A 217 -3.68 -2.87 24.93
N SER A 218 -3.08 -3.38 23.86
CA SER A 218 -2.60 -2.57 22.74
C SER A 218 -3.76 -2.05 21.89
N TYR A 219 -3.48 -1.02 21.06
CA TYR A 219 -4.48 -0.51 20.13
C TYR A 219 -4.95 -1.59 19.14
N LEU A 220 -4.02 -2.36 18.55
CA LEU A 220 -4.35 -3.46 17.65
C LEU A 220 -5.13 -4.57 18.36
N GLY A 221 -4.69 -4.97 19.57
CA GLY A 221 -5.39 -6.00 20.34
C GLY A 221 -6.83 -5.60 20.67
N ALA A 222 -7.07 -4.33 21.01
CA ALA A 222 -8.42 -3.83 21.26
C ALA A 222 -9.29 -3.83 19.99
N LEU A 223 -8.74 -3.52 18.81
CA LEU A 223 -9.46 -3.61 17.53
C LEU A 223 -9.84 -5.05 17.20
N LEU A 224 -8.89 -5.98 17.33
CA LEU A 224 -9.13 -7.40 17.06
C LEU A 224 -10.23 -7.96 17.97
N GLN A 225 -10.17 -7.66 19.27
CA GLN A 225 -11.20 -8.08 20.23
C GLN A 225 -12.58 -7.48 19.92
N LYS A 226 -12.62 -6.18 19.56
CA LYS A 226 -13.86 -5.49 19.20
C LYS A 226 -14.55 -6.17 18.01
N ASP A 227 -13.76 -6.62 17.03
CA ASP A 227 -14.25 -7.23 15.79
C ASP A 227 -14.32 -8.77 15.87
N GLY A 228 -14.07 -9.36 17.06
CA GLY A 228 -14.21 -10.81 17.31
C GLY A 228 -13.07 -11.68 16.81
N PHE A 229 -11.90 -11.08 16.50
CA PHE A 229 -10.73 -11.82 16.05
C PHE A 229 -9.87 -12.31 17.22
N GLY A 230 -9.16 -13.43 17.02
CA GLY A 230 -8.16 -13.94 17.96
C GLY A 230 -6.91 -13.06 18.00
N LEU A 231 -6.17 -13.17 19.12
CA LEU A 231 -4.93 -12.41 19.34
C LEU A 231 -3.66 -13.18 18.92
N GLY A 232 -3.80 -14.45 18.54
CA GLY A 232 -2.69 -15.30 18.09
C GLY A 232 -2.12 -14.82 16.74
N LEU A 233 -0.80 -14.87 16.63
CA LEU A 233 -0.13 -14.66 15.34
C LEU A 233 -0.22 -15.96 14.54
N TYR A 234 -0.77 -15.86 13.34
CA TYR A 234 -0.72 -16.96 12.40
C TYR A 234 0.74 -17.14 11.91
N SER A 235 1.24 -18.36 12.04
CA SER A 235 2.59 -18.76 11.60
C SER A 235 2.69 -18.86 10.08
#